data_3b8d9fa4b92b453c03dcf8e161cc9cb8
#
_entry.id   3b8d9fa4b92b453c03dcf8e161cc9cb8
#
_cell.length_a   1.000
_cell.length_b   1.000
_cell.length_c   1.000
_cell.angle_alpha   90.00
_cell.angle_beta   90.00
_cell.angle_gamma   90.00
#
_symmetry.space_group_name_H-M   'P 1'
#
loop_
_entity.id
_entity.type
_entity.pdbx_description
1 polymer ?
#
loop_
_entity_poly.entity_id
_entity_poly.type
_entity_poly.pdbx_seq_one_letter_code
_entity_poly.pdbx_strand_id
1 'polypeptide(L)'
;VEIKAKLQGARGAWPAIWMLPENAKWPDGGEIDIMERLNSDTIAYQTVHSYYTYKLGFEDTPPHGGINKINPDEYNIYSVDIYPDSLVFAINHDYTFTYPRISTDKEGQYPFYQPYYLLIDMQLGGSWVGGVDPKDLPVEMLVDWVRYYEKE
;
A
#
# COMPACT_ATOMS: atom_id res chain seq x y z
N VAL A 1 6.49 9.46 -3.67
CA VAL A 1 7.12 8.21 -4.12
C VAL A 1 6.25 7.61 -5.20
N GLU A 2 6.87 7.19 -6.30
CA GLU A 2 6.18 6.51 -7.39
C GLU A 2 6.93 5.24 -7.77
N ILE A 3 6.19 4.17 -8.06
CA ILE A 3 6.74 2.89 -8.49
C ILE A 3 5.99 2.43 -9.74
N LYS A 4 6.72 2.15 -10.83
CA LYS A 4 6.15 1.57 -12.03
C LYS A 4 6.41 0.09 -12.06
N ALA A 5 5.35 -0.69 -11.96
CA ALA A 5 5.42 -2.15 -11.88
C ALA A 5 4.32 -2.83 -12.72
N LYS A 6 4.64 -4.01 -13.21
CA LYS A 6 3.70 -4.95 -13.84
C LYS A 6 3.57 -6.17 -12.94
N LEU A 7 2.34 -6.54 -12.66
CA LEU A 7 1.99 -7.61 -11.72
C LEU A 7 1.32 -8.74 -12.48
N GLN A 8 1.87 -9.94 -12.42
CA GLN A 8 1.16 -11.11 -12.87
C GLN A 8 0.14 -11.55 -11.83
N GLY A 9 -1.04 -11.97 -12.28
CA GLY A 9 -2.07 -12.56 -11.43
C GLY A 9 -1.92 -14.07 -11.38
N ALA A 10 -2.09 -14.64 -10.19
CA ALA A 10 -2.13 -16.07 -9.96
C ALA A 10 -2.95 -16.38 -8.72
N ARG A 11 -3.49 -17.59 -8.58
CA ARG A 11 -4.18 -17.98 -7.36
C ARG A 11 -3.22 -18.00 -6.16
N GLY A 12 -3.56 -17.25 -5.13
CA GLY A 12 -2.75 -17.08 -3.94
C GLY A 12 -1.60 -16.08 -4.09
N ALA A 13 -1.46 -15.38 -5.23
CA ALA A 13 -0.49 -14.32 -5.39
C ALA A 13 -0.93 -13.04 -4.65
N TRP A 14 0.06 -12.41 -4.00
CA TRP A 14 -0.14 -11.18 -3.24
C TRP A 14 1.09 -10.26 -3.38
N PRO A 15 1.29 -9.67 -4.56
CA PRO A 15 2.33 -8.66 -4.73
C PRO A 15 1.99 -7.42 -3.90
N ALA A 16 3.01 -6.87 -3.24
CA ALA A 16 2.90 -5.70 -2.40
C ALA A 16 4.06 -4.73 -2.61
N ILE A 17 3.74 -3.43 -2.56
CA ILE A 17 4.68 -2.30 -2.50
C ILE A 17 4.24 -1.46 -1.30
N TRP A 18 5.06 -1.42 -0.26
CA TRP A 18 4.67 -0.89 1.02
C TRP A 18 5.84 -0.28 1.79
N MET A 19 5.58 0.40 2.89
CA MET A 19 6.60 1.06 3.67
C MET A 19 6.39 0.83 5.16
N LEU A 20 7.50 0.59 5.86
CA LEU A 20 7.54 0.51 7.31
C LEU A 20 8.50 1.54 7.91
N PRO A 21 8.27 2.00 9.16
CA PRO A 21 9.16 2.92 9.84
C PRO A 21 10.47 2.22 10.26
N GLU A 22 11.59 2.96 10.21
CA GLU A 22 12.89 2.41 10.60
C GLU A 22 13.00 2.08 12.09
N ASN A 23 12.39 2.87 12.94
CA ASN A 23 12.68 2.86 14.40
C ASN A 23 11.41 2.74 15.27
N ALA A 24 10.30 2.29 14.74
CA ALA A 24 9.09 2.13 15.53
C ALA A 24 8.49 0.72 15.37
N LYS A 25 7.79 0.26 16.40
CA LYS A 25 7.12 -1.03 16.36
C LYS A 25 5.78 -0.92 15.61
N TRP A 26 5.43 -1.99 14.96
CA TRP A 26 4.13 -2.15 14.33
C TRP A 26 3.03 -2.43 15.39
N PRO A 27 1.82 -1.83 15.32
CA PRO A 27 1.38 -0.85 14.32
C PRO A 27 1.62 0.61 14.74
N ASP A 28 2.29 0.85 15.87
CA ASP A 28 2.42 2.18 16.49
C ASP A 28 3.16 3.18 15.57
N GLY A 29 4.15 2.68 14.84
CA GLY A 29 4.92 3.47 13.89
C GLY A 29 4.21 3.70 12.55
N GLY A 30 3.11 3.02 12.31
CA GLY A 30 2.38 3.07 11.04
C GLY A 30 2.93 2.13 9.97
N GLU A 31 2.12 1.92 8.93
CA GLU A 31 2.43 1.20 7.70
C GLU A 31 1.74 1.91 6.55
N ILE A 32 2.40 2.01 5.41
CA ILE A 32 1.87 2.65 4.20
C ILE A 32 1.91 1.62 3.08
N ASP A 33 0.74 1.09 2.70
CA ASP A 33 0.60 0.16 1.61
C ASP A 33 0.32 0.93 0.32
N ILE A 34 1.37 1.16 -0.48
CA ILE A 34 1.27 1.91 -1.74
C ILE A 34 0.51 1.08 -2.77
N MET A 35 0.64 -0.23 -2.72
CA MET A 35 -0.07 -1.15 -3.59
C MET A 35 -0.11 -2.55 -3.00
N GLU A 36 -1.29 -3.15 -3.00
CA GLU A 36 -1.50 -4.58 -2.82
C GLU A 36 -2.47 -5.08 -3.89
N ARG A 37 -2.13 -6.19 -4.55
CA ARG A 37 -3.04 -6.86 -5.48
C ARG A 37 -3.31 -8.27 -4.99
N LEU A 38 -4.56 -8.72 -5.08
CA LEU A 38 -4.96 -10.05 -4.63
C LEU A 38 -5.28 -10.94 -5.83
N ASN A 39 -4.63 -12.09 -5.89
CA ASN A 39 -4.90 -13.09 -6.92
C ASN A 39 -4.77 -12.49 -8.35
N SER A 40 -5.85 -12.53 -9.11
CA SER A 40 -5.94 -11.98 -10.46
C SER A 40 -6.88 -10.79 -10.55
N ASP A 41 -7.06 -10.05 -9.45
CA ASP A 41 -7.94 -8.88 -9.41
C ASP A 41 -7.52 -7.82 -10.43
N THR A 42 -8.51 -7.10 -10.95
CA THR A 42 -8.32 -5.95 -11.87
C THR A 42 -8.26 -4.61 -11.14
N ILE A 43 -8.15 -4.66 -9.83
CA ILE A 43 -7.99 -3.54 -8.91
C ILE A 43 -6.77 -3.76 -8.04
N ALA A 44 -6.26 -2.68 -7.45
CA ALA A 44 -5.30 -2.74 -6.36
C ALA A 44 -5.81 -1.94 -5.16
N TYR A 45 -5.36 -2.34 -3.99
CA TYR A 45 -5.65 -1.74 -2.70
C TYR A 45 -4.52 -0.80 -2.33
N GLN A 46 -4.85 0.32 -1.72
CA GLN A 46 -3.93 1.26 -1.09
C GLN A 46 -4.45 1.52 0.31
N THR A 47 -3.61 1.33 1.32
CA THR A 47 -4.07 1.26 2.72
C THR A 47 -3.06 1.94 3.65
N VAL A 48 -3.50 2.39 4.80
CA VAL A 48 -2.63 2.76 5.92
C VAL A 48 -3.02 1.99 7.17
N HIS A 49 -2.03 1.52 7.90
CA HIS A 49 -2.22 0.94 9.22
C HIS A 49 -1.50 1.78 10.27
N SER A 50 -2.12 1.92 11.42
CA SER A 50 -1.58 2.62 12.58
C SER A 50 -2.19 2.04 13.86
N TYR A 51 -1.74 2.49 15.02
CA TYR A 51 -2.40 2.13 16.27
C TYR A 51 -3.88 2.54 16.25
N TYR A 52 -4.18 3.73 15.74
CA TYR A 52 -5.54 4.26 15.62
C TYR A 52 -6.45 3.39 14.75
N THR A 53 -6.00 3.03 13.55
CA THR A 53 -6.81 2.23 12.63
C THR A 53 -6.89 0.76 13.07
N TYR A 54 -5.75 0.14 13.36
CA TYR A 54 -5.68 -1.31 13.60
C TYR A 54 -6.04 -1.71 15.03
N LYS A 55 -5.52 -1.00 16.06
CA LYS A 55 -5.77 -1.36 17.47
C LYS A 55 -7.04 -0.75 18.01
N LEU A 56 -7.34 0.49 17.66
CA LEU A 56 -8.56 1.17 18.13
C LEU A 56 -9.75 0.95 17.20
N GLY A 57 -9.55 0.44 15.97
CA GLY A 57 -10.61 0.09 15.03
C GLY A 57 -11.26 1.30 14.34
N PHE A 58 -10.60 2.47 14.29
CA PHE A 58 -11.11 3.64 13.58
C PHE A 58 -10.69 3.61 12.11
N GLU A 59 -11.32 2.75 11.32
CA GLU A 59 -10.95 2.50 9.92
C GLU A 59 -11.65 3.45 8.94
N ASP A 60 -12.80 3.99 9.32
CA ASP A 60 -13.66 4.81 8.44
C ASP A 60 -13.66 6.30 8.80
N THR A 61 -12.93 6.72 9.83
CA THR A 61 -12.98 8.10 10.33
C THR A 61 -11.58 8.64 10.68
N PRO A 62 -10.79 9.06 9.69
CA PRO A 62 -11.03 9.06 8.24
C PRO A 62 -10.88 7.66 7.62
N PRO A 63 -11.38 7.43 6.39
CA PRO A 63 -11.13 6.18 5.69
C PRO A 63 -9.62 5.90 5.59
N HIS A 64 -9.23 4.68 5.99
CA HIS A 64 -7.82 4.28 6.04
C HIS A 64 -7.32 3.62 4.76
N GLY A 65 -8.16 3.46 3.75
CA GLY A 65 -7.78 2.85 2.48
C GLY A 65 -8.75 3.14 1.36
N GLY A 66 -8.32 2.79 0.16
CA GLY A 66 -9.10 2.89 -1.06
C GLY A 66 -8.66 1.85 -2.08
N ILE A 67 -9.45 1.72 -3.12
CA ILE A 67 -9.17 0.84 -4.25
C ILE A 67 -9.22 1.64 -5.55
N ASN A 68 -8.42 1.23 -6.53
CA ASN A 68 -8.50 1.78 -7.88
C ASN A 68 -8.21 0.70 -8.92
N LYS A 69 -8.61 0.95 -10.14
CA LYS A 69 -8.40 0.03 -11.27
C LYS A 69 -6.94 -0.01 -11.68
N ILE A 70 -6.50 -1.18 -12.10
CA ILE A 70 -5.20 -1.40 -12.74
C ILE A 70 -5.41 -1.99 -14.13
N ASN A 71 -4.37 -1.87 -14.97
CA ASN A 71 -4.26 -2.61 -16.22
C ASN A 71 -3.48 -3.92 -15.93
N PRO A 72 -4.14 -5.08 -15.79
CA PRO A 72 -3.52 -6.28 -15.22
C PRO A 72 -2.31 -6.80 -16.00
N ASP A 73 -2.31 -6.60 -17.32
CA ASP A 73 -1.28 -7.12 -18.22
C ASP A 73 -0.23 -6.07 -18.63
N GLU A 74 -0.26 -4.87 -18.00
CA GLU A 74 0.60 -3.75 -18.32
C GLU A 74 1.28 -3.19 -17.08
N TYR A 75 2.27 -2.30 -17.31
CA TYR A 75 2.86 -1.51 -16.23
C TYR A 75 1.88 -0.45 -15.76
N ASN A 76 1.70 -0.38 -14.44
CA ASN A 76 0.96 0.68 -13.77
C ASN A 76 1.91 1.49 -12.91
N ILE A 77 1.55 2.74 -12.63
CA ILE A 77 2.26 3.62 -11.69
C ILE A 77 1.46 3.67 -10.39
N TYR A 78 2.07 3.24 -9.31
CA TYR A 78 1.52 3.29 -7.97
C TYR A 78 2.22 4.38 -7.19
N SER A 79 1.47 5.26 -6.52
CA SER A 79 2.08 6.41 -5.86
C SER A 79 1.47 6.73 -4.51
N VAL A 80 2.31 7.32 -3.65
CA VAL A 80 1.93 8.02 -2.44
C VAL A 80 2.72 9.32 -2.33
N ASP A 81 2.01 10.43 -2.08
CA ASP A 81 2.59 11.69 -1.68
C ASP A 81 2.48 11.81 -0.16
N ILE A 82 3.62 12.02 0.50
CA ILE A 82 3.73 12.08 1.95
C ILE A 82 3.92 13.54 2.36
N TYR A 83 2.92 14.09 3.04
CA TYR A 83 2.93 15.44 3.60
C TYR A 83 2.95 15.39 5.13
N PRO A 84 3.29 16.50 5.82
CA PRO A 84 3.25 16.56 7.28
C PRO A 84 1.86 16.32 7.88
N ASP A 85 0.80 16.51 7.08
CA ASP A 85 -0.59 16.48 7.50
C ASP A 85 -1.48 15.52 6.69
N SER A 86 -0.94 14.84 5.69
CA SER A 86 -1.72 13.92 4.86
C SER A 86 -0.84 12.96 4.06
N LEU A 87 -1.42 11.80 3.73
CA LEU A 87 -0.94 10.90 2.70
C LEU A 87 -1.94 10.90 1.56
N VAL A 88 -1.49 11.12 0.32
CA VAL A 88 -2.35 11.13 -0.87
C VAL A 88 -1.95 10.00 -1.79
N PHE A 89 -2.89 9.15 -2.16
CA PHE A 89 -2.67 7.95 -2.94
C PHE A 89 -3.27 8.06 -4.34
N ALA A 90 -2.56 7.51 -5.33
CA ALA A 90 -3.05 7.41 -6.69
C ALA A 90 -2.52 6.17 -7.42
N ILE A 91 -3.24 5.72 -8.45
CA ILE A 91 -2.81 4.69 -9.40
C ILE A 91 -2.93 5.27 -10.80
N ASN A 92 -1.86 5.21 -11.60
CA ASN A 92 -1.79 5.80 -12.95
C ASN A 92 -2.15 7.30 -12.96
N HIS A 93 -1.81 8.01 -11.89
CA HIS A 93 -2.17 9.42 -11.62
C HIS A 93 -3.67 9.67 -11.36
N ASP A 94 -4.49 8.62 -11.36
CA ASP A 94 -5.89 8.70 -10.93
C ASP A 94 -5.96 8.64 -9.41
N TYR A 95 -6.58 9.66 -8.81
CA TYR A 95 -6.73 9.77 -7.35
C TYR A 95 -7.48 8.58 -6.78
N THR A 96 -6.96 8.02 -5.68
CA THR A 96 -7.61 6.94 -4.93
C THR A 96 -8.23 7.45 -3.64
N PHE A 97 -7.42 7.94 -2.70
CA PHE A 97 -7.90 8.51 -1.44
C PHE A 97 -6.83 9.37 -0.78
N THR A 98 -7.24 10.11 0.25
CA THR A 98 -6.33 10.85 1.14
C THR A 98 -6.55 10.40 2.57
N TYR A 99 -5.46 10.09 3.28
CA TYR A 99 -5.48 9.88 4.71
C TYR A 99 -4.98 11.15 5.42
N PRO A 100 -5.87 11.99 5.97
CA PRO A 100 -5.48 13.23 6.62
C PRO A 100 -5.09 13.02 8.08
N ARG A 101 -4.21 13.88 8.57
CA ARG A 101 -4.05 14.08 10.01
C ARG A 101 -5.27 14.82 10.53
N ILE A 102 -5.96 14.25 11.52
CA ILE A 102 -7.15 14.87 12.11
C ILE A 102 -6.88 15.29 13.57
N SER A 103 -7.66 16.25 14.05
CA SER A 103 -7.70 16.59 15.47
C SER A 103 -8.51 15.53 16.22
N THR A 104 -7.88 14.80 17.10
CA THR A 104 -8.50 13.74 17.91
C THR A 104 -7.76 13.57 19.23
N ASP A 105 -8.46 13.11 20.26
CA ASP A 105 -7.91 12.71 21.55
C ASP A 105 -7.35 11.28 21.54
N LYS A 106 -7.49 10.57 20.42
CA LYS A 106 -7.01 9.20 20.25
C LYS A 106 -5.58 9.19 19.74
N GLU A 107 -4.76 8.34 20.35
CA GLU A 107 -3.35 8.21 19.97
C GLU A 107 -3.13 7.45 18.65
N GLY A 108 -1.96 7.70 18.04
CA GLY A 108 -1.49 6.93 16.90
C GLY A 108 -2.25 7.17 15.59
N GLN A 109 -2.99 8.29 15.48
CA GLN A 109 -3.77 8.56 14.27
C GLN A 109 -2.88 8.88 13.06
N TYR A 110 -1.80 9.65 13.24
CA TYR A 110 -0.94 10.04 12.13
C TYR A 110 0.55 9.90 12.52
N PRO A 111 1.13 8.68 12.50
CA PRO A 111 2.53 8.45 12.87
C PRO A 111 3.53 8.70 11.70
N PHE A 112 3.09 9.21 10.55
CA PHE A 112 3.82 9.25 9.28
C PHE A 112 4.80 10.45 9.17
N TYR A 113 5.47 10.81 10.23
CA TYR A 113 6.43 11.94 10.32
C TYR A 113 7.88 11.49 10.54
N GLN A 114 8.17 10.22 10.40
CA GLN A 114 9.47 9.60 10.64
C GLN A 114 10.02 8.93 9.37
N PRO A 115 11.31 8.57 9.32
CA PRO A 115 11.84 7.83 8.17
C PRO A 115 11.18 6.46 7.99
N TYR A 116 10.88 6.15 6.74
CA TYR A 116 10.33 4.89 6.29
C TYR A 116 11.25 4.24 5.26
N TYR A 117 11.29 2.92 5.23
CA TYR A 117 11.93 2.17 4.16
C TYR A 117 10.91 1.46 3.28
N LEU A 118 11.25 1.37 1.99
CA LEU A 118 10.39 0.74 0.99
C LEU A 118 10.62 -0.76 0.95
N LEU A 119 9.53 -1.51 0.87
CA LEU A 119 9.47 -2.95 0.68
C LEU A 119 8.74 -3.25 -0.63
N ILE A 120 9.31 -4.15 -1.42
CA ILE A 120 8.72 -4.63 -2.68
C ILE A 120 8.85 -6.14 -2.67
N ASP A 121 7.73 -6.83 -2.61
CA ASP A 121 7.72 -8.28 -2.55
C ASP A 121 6.54 -8.93 -3.28
N MET A 122 6.71 -10.20 -3.62
CA MET A 122 5.67 -11.09 -4.11
C MET A 122 5.38 -12.12 -3.03
N GLN A 123 4.35 -11.90 -2.25
CA GLN A 123 3.88 -12.86 -1.26
C GLN A 123 3.02 -13.95 -1.92
N LEU A 124 3.05 -15.15 -1.37
CA LEU A 124 2.28 -16.28 -1.84
C LEU A 124 1.50 -16.93 -0.68
N GLY A 125 0.20 -17.07 -0.87
CA GLY A 125 -0.68 -17.64 0.14
C GLY A 125 -0.99 -16.67 1.29
N GLY A 126 -1.94 -17.06 2.11
CA GLY A 126 -2.36 -16.30 3.28
C GLY A 126 -3.87 -16.25 3.43
N SER A 127 -4.33 -15.71 4.57
CA SER A 127 -5.76 -15.66 4.88
C SER A 127 -6.56 -14.80 3.90
N TRP A 128 -5.93 -13.80 3.30
CA TRP A 128 -6.59 -12.85 2.40
C TRP A 128 -6.67 -13.35 0.95
N VAL A 129 -5.62 -14.04 0.47
CA VAL A 129 -5.56 -14.54 -0.91
C VAL A 129 -5.85 -16.03 -1.06
N GLY A 130 -5.89 -16.77 0.05
CA GLY A 130 -6.11 -18.22 0.05
C GLY A 130 -4.85 -19.02 -0.28
N GLY A 131 -5.06 -20.28 -0.66
CA GLY A 131 -3.96 -21.18 -1.00
C GLY A 131 -3.43 -20.95 -2.41
N VAL A 132 -2.15 -21.23 -2.60
CA VAL A 132 -1.45 -21.16 -3.90
C VAL A 132 -1.84 -22.36 -4.76
N ASP A 133 -2.07 -22.14 -6.05
CA ASP A 133 -2.14 -23.23 -7.03
C ASP A 133 -0.76 -23.38 -7.70
N PRO A 134 -0.07 -24.53 -7.52
CA PRO A 134 1.24 -24.74 -8.13
C PRO A 134 1.24 -24.69 -9.67
N LYS A 135 0.08 -24.84 -10.31
CA LYS A 135 -0.04 -24.77 -11.76
C LYS A 135 0.08 -23.33 -12.29
N ASP A 136 -0.16 -22.34 -11.44
CA ASP A 136 -0.06 -20.93 -11.79
C ASP A 136 1.35 -20.38 -11.57
N LEU A 137 2.30 -21.21 -11.14
CA LEU A 137 3.68 -20.81 -10.88
C LEU A 137 4.60 -21.16 -12.06
N PRO A 138 5.66 -20.36 -12.35
CA PRO A 138 6.05 -19.17 -11.59
C PRO A 138 5.12 -17.97 -11.85
N VAL A 139 4.99 -17.08 -10.86
CA VAL A 139 4.34 -15.78 -10.97
C VAL A 139 5.35 -14.68 -10.71
N GLU A 140 5.29 -13.59 -11.46
CA GLU A 140 6.31 -12.55 -11.46
C GLU A 140 5.73 -11.17 -11.19
N MET A 141 6.54 -10.37 -10.51
CA MET A 141 6.37 -8.92 -10.39
C MET A 141 7.57 -8.25 -11.04
N LEU A 142 7.33 -7.42 -12.04
CA LEU A 142 8.37 -6.71 -12.79
C LEU A 142 8.35 -5.24 -12.40
N VAL A 143 9.46 -4.73 -11.90
CA VAL A 143 9.61 -3.32 -11.52
C VAL A 143 10.46 -2.62 -12.57
N ASP A 144 9.87 -1.60 -13.22
CA ASP A 144 10.57 -0.79 -14.22
C ASP A 144 11.44 0.27 -13.53
N TRP A 145 10.84 1.03 -12.61
CA TRP A 145 11.55 2.03 -11.84
C TRP A 145 10.86 2.36 -10.51
N VAL A 146 11.66 2.90 -9.59
CA VAL A 146 11.22 3.56 -8.35
C VAL A 146 11.73 5.00 -8.40
N ARG A 147 10.88 5.97 -8.11
CA ARG A 147 11.21 7.40 -8.10
C ARG A 147 10.82 8.01 -6.77
N TYR A 148 11.75 8.74 -6.20
CA TYR A 148 11.54 9.59 -5.05
C TYR A 148 11.64 11.05 -5.48
N TYR A 149 10.69 11.86 -5.08
CA TYR A 149 10.67 13.29 -5.33
C TYR A 149 10.63 14.02 -3.99
N GLU A 150 11.43 15.06 -3.86
CA GLU A 150 11.33 16.02 -2.77
C GLU A 150 10.60 17.27 -3.26
N LYS A 151 9.77 17.83 -2.40
CA LYS A 151 9.13 19.12 -2.66
C LYS A 151 10.17 20.20 -2.36
N GLU A 152 10.43 21.07 -3.35
CA GLU A 152 11.22 22.27 -3.18
C GLU A 152 10.56 23.29 -2.26
#